data_1dd4ad61fdd6311c30b88198a2ba1413
#
_entry.id   1dd4ad61fdd6311c30b88198a2ba1413
#
_cell.length_a   1.000
_cell.length_b   1.000
_cell.length_c   1.000
_cell.angle_alpha   90.00
_cell.angle_beta   90.00
_cell.angle_gamma   90.00
#
_symmetry.space_group_name_H-M   'P 1'
#
loop_
_entity.id
_entity.type
_entity.pdbx_description
1 polymer ?
#
loop_
_entity_poly.entity_id
_entity_poly.type
_entity_poly.pdbx_seq_one_letter_code
_entity_poly.pdbx_strand_id
1 'polypeptide(L)'
;MNVLIILEDFVNDESMVLPIVRAMMVAIGKPKAKVTVCKNPRLRGHAEALRWEKIQEILERYGGMTDLFLVCVDRDGNEDRRAKLDGLEKKAQKFLSEKYKSPKTFFGENAWQELEVWVLAGCENIPKIWKWSEIRAERKSKTSYFMRFAEQRSLLEARCQGRGILAEEAAKRYDRIRQLCPEDIQKLEKNLRQWCDRLG
;
A
#
# COMPACT_ATOMS: atom_id res chain seq x y z
N MET A 1 -17.29 5.56 -3.46
CA MET A 1 -16.34 5.36 -2.35
C MET A 1 -15.07 6.13 -2.63
N ASN A 2 -14.60 6.91 -1.66
CA ASN A 2 -13.36 7.68 -1.73
C ASN A 2 -12.31 7.01 -0.84
N VAL A 3 -11.15 6.71 -1.42
CA VAL A 3 -10.02 6.05 -0.76
C VAL A 3 -8.85 7.03 -0.71
N LEU A 4 -8.29 7.26 0.47
CA LEU A 4 -7.08 8.05 0.67
C LEU A 4 -5.95 7.14 1.14
N ILE A 5 -4.91 7.01 0.32
CA ILE A 5 -3.69 6.29 0.67
C ILE A 5 -2.74 7.23 1.39
N ILE A 6 -2.15 6.77 2.47
CA ILE A 6 -1.14 7.49 3.27
C ILE A 6 0.16 6.71 3.15
N LEU A 7 1.21 7.36 2.67
CA LEU A 7 2.51 6.78 2.36
C LEU A 7 3.61 7.52 3.14
N GLU A 8 4.70 6.85 3.41
CA GLU A 8 5.88 7.46 4.04
C GLU A 8 6.69 8.32 3.05
N ASP A 9 6.73 7.94 1.77
CA ASP A 9 7.27 8.74 0.66
C ASP A 9 6.23 8.82 -0.46
N PHE A 10 5.42 9.89 -0.47
CA PHE A 10 4.39 10.04 -1.49
C PHE A 10 4.94 10.31 -2.89
N VAL A 11 6.22 10.58 -3.07
CA VAL A 11 6.81 10.85 -4.39
C VAL A 11 7.13 9.55 -5.11
N ASN A 12 7.83 8.64 -4.44
CA ASN A 12 8.25 7.36 -5.01
C ASN A 12 7.17 6.29 -4.86
N ASP A 13 6.58 6.18 -3.67
CA ASP A 13 5.65 5.09 -3.34
C ASP A 13 4.28 5.29 -3.99
N GLU A 14 3.83 6.55 -4.24
CA GLU A 14 2.59 6.81 -4.98
C GLU A 14 2.58 6.07 -6.32
N SER A 15 3.71 6.11 -7.04
CA SER A 15 3.82 5.49 -8.35
C SER A 15 3.65 3.97 -8.33
N MET A 16 3.94 3.33 -7.19
CA MET A 16 3.81 1.89 -6.99
C MET A 16 2.46 1.50 -6.39
N VAL A 17 2.08 2.14 -5.30
CA VAL A 17 0.93 1.71 -4.50
C VAL A 17 -0.39 2.08 -5.15
N LEU A 18 -0.46 3.25 -5.81
CA LEU A 18 -1.71 3.73 -6.41
C LEU A 18 -2.28 2.78 -7.49
N PRO A 19 -1.51 2.27 -8.47
CA PRO A 19 -2.01 1.31 -9.45
C PRO A 19 -2.47 0.00 -8.80
N ILE A 20 -1.72 -0.53 -7.83
CA ILE A 20 -2.03 -1.79 -7.14
C ILE A 20 -3.33 -1.66 -6.32
N VAL A 21 -3.49 -0.55 -5.56
CA VAL A 21 -4.72 -0.33 -4.78
C VAL A 21 -5.92 -0.11 -5.70
N ARG A 22 -5.77 0.57 -6.85
CA ARG A 22 -6.84 0.67 -7.83
C ARG A 22 -7.27 -0.71 -8.35
N ALA A 23 -6.32 -1.56 -8.69
CA ALA A 23 -6.60 -2.94 -9.12
C ALA A 23 -7.28 -3.74 -8.00
N MET A 24 -6.84 -3.59 -6.75
CA MET A 24 -7.51 -4.17 -5.58
C MET A 24 -8.96 -3.71 -5.46
N MET A 25 -9.24 -2.41 -5.64
CA MET A 25 -10.62 -1.89 -5.58
C MET A 25 -11.50 -2.48 -6.68
N VAL A 26 -10.96 -2.67 -7.89
CA VAL A 26 -11.68 -3.39 -8.97
C VAL A 26 -11.96 -4.83 -8.55
N ALA A 27 -10.96 -5.54 -8.03
CA ALA A 27 -11.10 -6.93 -7.61
C ALA A 27 -12.13 -7.15 -6.51
N ILE A 28 -12.32 -6.17 -5.60
CA ILE A 28 -13.36 -6.23 -4.56
C ILE A 28 -14.73 -5.67 -5.01
N GLY A 29 -14.93 -5.47 -6.31
CA GLY A 29 -16.22 -5.02 -6.85
C GLY A 29 -16.51 -3.52 -6.68
N LYS A 30 -15.48 -2.70 -6.46
CA LYS A 30 -15.60 -1.24 -6.34
C LYS A 30 -14.83 -0.50 -7.44
N PRO A 31 -15.08 -0.78 -8.77
CA PRO A 31 -14.31 -0.22 -9.88
C PRO A 31 -14.46 1.31 -10.01
N LYS A 32 -15.49 1.90 -9.42
CA LYS A 32 -15.72 3.35 -9.41
C LYS A 32 -15.14 4.04 -8.18
N ALA A 33 -14.35 3.34 -7.36
CA ALA A 33 -13.69 3.96 -6.21
C ALA A 33 -12.68 5.03 -6.66
N LYS A 34 -12.78 6.21 -6.07
CA LYS A 34 -11.82 7.29 -6.30
C LYS A 34 -10.64 7.10 -5.34
N VAL A 35 -9.53 6.60 -5.86
CA VAL A 35 -8.31 6.36 -5.09
C VAL A 35 -7.34 7.50 -5.29
N THR A 36 -6.91 8.13 -4.20
CA THR A 36 -5.97 9.26 -4.18
C THR A 36 -4.91 9.06 -3.11
N VAL A 37 -3.80 9.79 -3.19
CA VAL A 37 -2.71 9.74 -2.22
C VAL A 37 -2.69 11.03 -1.40
N CYS A 38 -2.46 10.92 -0.10
CA CYS A 38 -2.33 12.04 0.82
C CYS A 38 -1.01 12.79 0.53
N LYS A 39 -1.13 14.08 0.15
CA LYS A 39 0.02 14.96 -0.12
C LYS A 39 0.19 16.05 0.95
N ASN A 40 -0.78 16.20 1.84
CA ASN A 40 -0.77 17.20 2.88
C ASN A 40 -1.50 16.67 4.15
N PRO A 41 -0.82 16.58 5.30
CA PRO A 41 0.57 16.99 5.52
C PRO A 41 1.56 16.11 4.76
N ARG A 42 2.71 16.69 4.40
CA ARG A 42 3.82 15.92 3.85
C ARG A 42 4.45 15.10 4.97
N LEU A 43 4.48 13.79 4.79
CA LEU A 43 5.16 12.87 5.70
C LEU A 43 6.61 12.66 5.24
N ARG A 44 7.52 12.51 6.18
CA ARG A 44 8.95 12.30 5.94
C ARG A 44 9.38 10.99 6.62
N GLY A 45 9.17 9.89 5.90
CA GLY A 45 9.51 8.55 6.36
C GLY A 45 8.52 7.93 7.35
N HIS A 46 8.74 6.66 7.67
CA HIS A 46 7.85 5.83 8.47
C HIS A 46 7.55 6.38 9.88
N ALA A 47 8.51 7.08 10.49
CA ALA A 47 8.33 7.64 11.83
C ALA A 47 7.20 8.66 11.88
N GLU A 48 7.01 9.45 10.82
CA GLU A 48 5.88 10.38 10.71
C GLU A 48 4.60 9.69 10.25
N ALA A 49 4.71 8.75 9.31
CA ALA A 49 3.56 7.99 8.79
C ALA A 49 2.87 7.12 9.86
N LEU A 50 3.60 6.74 10.91
CA LEU A 50 3.06 5.95 12.03
C LEU A 50 2.80 6.76 13.30
N ARG A 51 3.00 8.07 13.28
CA ARG A 51 2.75 8.94 14.43
C ARG A 51 1.29 9.36 14.50
N TRP A 52 0.66 9.10 15.66
CA TRP A 52 -0.77 9.35 15.83
C TRP A 52 -1.18 10.77 15.50
N GLU A 53 -0.43 11.79 15.95
CA GLU A 53 -0.75 13.20 15.72
C GLU A 53 -0.82 13.55 14.24
N LYS A 54 0.04 12.91 13.41
CA LYS A 54 0.04 13.09 11.95
C LYS A 54 -1.15 12.38 11.31
N ILE A 55 -1.45 11.17 11.76
CA ILE A 55 -2.64 10.46 11.28
C ILE A 55 -3.91 11.19 11.69
N GLN A 56 -4.02 11.66 12.92
CA GLN A 56 -5.17 12.44 13.39
C GLN A 56 -5.36 13.71 12.54
N GLU A 57 -4.29 14.47 12.26
CA GLU A 57 -4.34 15.64 11.37
C GLU A 57 -4.92 15.28 9.98
N ILE A 58 -4.51 14.13 9.41
CA ILE A 58 -5.03 13.64 8.13
C ILE A 58 -6.51 13.25 8.24
N LEU A 59 -6.89 12.52 9.29
CA LEU A 59 -8.28 12.12 9.51
C LEU A 59 -9.20 13.34 9.69
N GLU A 60 -8.74 14.37 10.38
CA GLU A 60 -9.48 15.62 10.55
C GLU A 60 -9.65 16.36 9.23
N ARG A 61 -8.58 16.49 8.47
CA ARG A 61 -8.56 17.23 7.21
C ARG A 61 -9.40 16.58 6.10
N TYR A 62 -9.32 15.26 5.99
CA TYR A 62 -9.92 14.52 4.88
C TYR A 62 -11.16 13.71 5.25
N GLY A 63 -11.47 13.58 6.54
CA GLY A 63 -12.54 12.70 6.99
C GLY A 63 -13.93 13.07 6.47
N GLY A 64 -14.19 14.35 6.16
CA GLY A 64 -15.44 14.76 5.56
C GLY A 64 -15.70 14.19 4.15
N MET A 65 -14.62 13.85 3.42
CA MET A 65 -14.68 13.44 2.02
C MET A 65 -14.13 12.03 1.73
N THR A 66 -13.63 11.33 2.76
CA THR A 66 -12.97 10.03 2.61
C THR A 66 -13.75 8.95 3.35
N ASP A 67 -13.95 7.81 2.72
CA ASP A 67 -14.63 6.66 3.29
C ASP A 67 -13.63 5.64 3.86
N LEU A 68 -12.50 5.45 3.15
CA LEU A 68 -11.44 4.52 3.50
C LEU A 68 -10.09 5.23 3.55
N PHE A 69 -9.41 5.14 4.69
CA PHE A 69 -8.01 5.53 4.86
C PHE A 69 -7.13 4.28 4.86
N LEU A 70 -6.08 4.30 4.08
CA LEU A 70 -5.15 3.18 3.93
C LEU A 70 -3.71 3.65 4.12
N VAL A 71 -3.07 3.24 5.21
CA VAL A 71 -1.63 3.46 5.42
C VAL A 71 -0.86 2.29 4.85
N CYS A 72 0.09 2.56 3.94
CA CYS A 72 1.00 1.56 3.40
C CYS A 72 2.45 2.00 3.69
N VAL A 73 3.21 1.13 4.33
CA VAL A 73 4.60 1.37 4.72
C VAL A 73 5.47 0.15 4.46
N ASP A 74 6.78 0.34 4.44
CA ASP A 74 7.74 -0.75 4.42
C ASP A 74 7.84 -1.44 5.79
N ARG A 75 8.09 -2.74 5.81
CA ARG A 75 8.41 -3.47 7.04
C ARG A 75 9.85 -3.23 7.48
N ASP A 76 10.79 -3.15 6.53
CA ASP A 76 12.23 -2.92 6.78
C ASP A 76 12.85 -3.89 7.81
N GLY A 77 12.39 -5.14 7.85
CA GLY A 77 12.83 -6.11 8.85
C GLY A 77 12.41 -5.78 10.29
N ASN A 78 11.54 -4.79 10.50
CA ASN A 78 11.05 -4.41 11.83
C ASN A 78 9.83 -5.26 12.19
N GLU A 79 9.99 -6.19 13.12
CA GLU A 79 8.93 -7.11 13.56
C GLU A 79 7.80 -6.40 14.30
N ASP A 80 8.09 -5.30 14.98
CA ASP A 80 7.09 -4.51 15.74
C ASP A 80 6.21 -3.64 14.82
N ARG A 81 6.51 -3.58 13.51
CA ARG A 81 5.80 -2.72 12.56
C ARG A 81 4.29 -3.03 12.55
N ARG A 82 3.94 -4.31 12.53
CA ARG A 82 2.53 -4.74 12.53
C ARG A 82 1.82 -4.32 13.82
N ALA A 83 2.43 -4.51 14.98
CA ALA A 83 1.84 -4.13 16.26
C ALA A 83 1.60 -2.61 16.36
N LYS A 84 2.52 -1.80 15.80
CA LYS A 84 2.34 -0.34 15.73
C LYS A 84 1.16 0.05 14.83
N LEU A 85 1.03 -0.59 13.67
CA LEU A 85 -0.11 -0.38 12.76
C LEU A 85 -1.42 -0.81 13.42
N ASP A 86 -1.47 -1.94 14.09
CA ASP A 86 -2.67 -2.42 14.81
C ASP A 86 -3.11 -1.42 15.90
N GLY A 87 -2.14 -0.85 16.63
CA GLY A 87 -2.41 0.20 17.61
C GLY A 87 -2.95 1.47 16.97
N LEU A 88 -2.40 1.84 15.81
CA LEU A 88 -2.81 3.00 15.05
C LEU A 88 -4.23 2.83 14.48
N GLU A 89 -4.53 1.64 13.93
CA GLU A 89 -5.87 1.27 13.43
C GLU A 89 -6.94 1.42 14.53
N LYS A 90 -6.67 0.89 15.73
CA LYS A 90 -7.60 0.99 16.86
C LYS A 90 -7.88 2.45 17.24
N LYS A 91 -6.86 3.29 17.31
CA LYS A 91 -7.01 4.74 17.61
C LYS A 91 -7.77 5.45 16.51
N ALA A 92 -7.41 5.19 15.24
CA ALA A 92 -8.04 5.81 14.09
C ALA A 92 -9.52 5.40 13.97
N GLN A 93 -9.84 4.11 14.16
CA GLN A 93 -11.21 3.62 14.09
C GLN A 93 -12.08 4.23 15.19
N LYS A 94 -11.57 4.33 16.42
CA LYS A 94 -12.26 5.02 17.53
C LYS A 94 -12.54 6.48 17.17
N PHE A 95 -11.51 7.21 16.74
CA PHE A 95 -11.64 8.62 16.35
C PHE A 95 -12.67 8.83 15.24
N LEU A 96 -12.64 7.99 14.19
CA LEU A 96 -13.58 8.08 13.07
C LEU A 96 -15.02 7.81 13.49
N SER A 97 -15.25 6.81 14.34
CA SER A 97 -16.59 6.46 14.84
C SER A 97 -17.18 7.52 15.77
N GLU A 98 -16.36 8.21 16.54
CA GLU A 98 -16.79 9.30 17.43
C GLU A 98 -17.07 10.61 16.67
N LYS A 99 -16.30 10.87 15.61
CA LYS A 99 -16.36 12.17 14.91
C LYS A 99 -17.32 12.19 13.72
N TYR A 100 -17.55 11.05 13.04
CA TYR A 100 -18.32 11.01 11.80
C TYR A 100 -19.50 10.04 11.89
N LYS A 101 -20.66 10.49 11.44
CA LYS A 101 -21.89 9.67 11.41
C LYS A 101 -21.88 8.63 10.28
N SER A 102 -21.25 8.95 9.14
CA SER A 102 -21.15 8.02 8.02
C SER A 102 -20.09 6.95 8.30
N PRO A 103 -20.32 5.69 7.86
CA PRO A 103 -19.32 4.63 8.04
C PRO A 103 -18.01 4.98 7.37
N LYS A 104 -16.93 4.95 8.16
CA LYS A 104 -15.55 5.16 7.69
C LYS A 104 -14.65 4.11 8.28
N THR A 105 -13.55 3.82 7.60
CA THR A 105 -12.58 2.88 8.13
C THR A 105 -11.15 3.31 7.86
N PHE A 106 -10.27 2.74 8.65
CA PHE A 106 -8.83 2.92 8.56
C PHE A 106 -8.16 1.55 8.61
N PHE A 107 -7.31 1.25 7.62
CA PHE A 107 -6.46 0.08 7.60
C PHE A 107 -5.00 0.50 7.47
N GLY A 108 -4.12 -0.19 8.16
CA GLY A 108 -2.69 -0.07 7.99
C GLY A 108 -2.11 -1.39 7.48
N GLU A 109 -1.30 -1.33 6.45
CA GLU A 109 -0.58 -2.50 5.97
C GLU A 109 0.91 -2.20 5.80
N ASN A 110 1.73 -3.17 6.13
CA ASN A 110 3.15 -3.12 5.84
C ASN A 110 3.49 -4.17 4.77
N ALA A 111 4.16 -3.72 3.72
CA ALA A 111 4.72 -4.64 2.74
C ALA A 111 5.67 -5.61 3.45
N TRP A 112 5.65 -6.87 3.04
CA TRP A 112 6.62 -7.85 3.54
C TRP A 112 8.00 -7.49 3.00
N GLN A 113 8.76 -6.77 3.82
CA GLN A 113 10.00 -6.03 3.65
C GLN A 113 9.79 -4.65 3.00
N GLU A 114 9.68 -4.52 1.68
CA GLU A 114 9.55 -3.25 0.96
C GLU A 114 8.41 -3.30 -0.07
N LEU A 115 7.80 -2.16 -0.38
CA LEU A 115 6.66 -2.03 -1.31
C LEU A 115 7.00 -2.51 -2.72
N GLU A 116 8.26 -2.46 -3.12
CA GLU A 116 8.75 -2.97 -4.40
C GLU A 116 8.46 -4.47 -4.59
N VAL A 117 8.31 -5.22 -3.52
CA VAL A 117 7.95 -6.65 -3.58
C VAL A 117 6.55 -6.83 -4.18
N TRP A 118 5.60 -5.94 -3.90
CA TRP A 118 4.27 -6.00 -4.50
C TRP A 118 4.33 -5.81 -6.02
N VAL A 119 5.18 -4.90 -6.47
CA VAL A 119 5.40 -4.66 -7.90
C VAL A 119 6.04 -5.89 -8.56
N LEU A 120 7.13 -6.41 -7.98
CA LEU A 120 7.79 -7.61 -8.50
C LEU A 120 6.82 -8.81 -8.58
N ALA A 121 5.91 -8.97 -7.62
CA ALA A 121 4.92 -10.04 -7.63
C ALA A 121 4.04 -10.05 -8.88
N GLY A 122 3.70 -8.86 -9.42
CA GLY A 122 2.86 -8.74 -10.62
C GLY A 122 3.63 -8.68 -11.94
N CYS A 123 4.95 -8.44 -11.91
CA CYS A 123 5.75 -8.32 -13.11
C CYS A 123 5.97 -9.68 -13.80
N GLU A 124 6.00 -9.66 -15.14
CA GLU A 124 6.46 -10.80 -15.96
C GLU A 124 7.98 -10.78 -16.12
N ASN A 125 8.49 -11.92 -16.57
CA ASN A 125 9.90 -12.07 -16.94
C ASN A 125 10.89 -11.77 -15.80
N ILE A 126 10.46 -11.94 -14.55
CA ILE A 126 11.38 -11.99 -13.42
C ILE A 126 12.40 -13.11 -13.71
N PRO A 127 13.71 -12.85 -13.54
CA PRO A 127 14.74 -13.87 -13.78
C PRO A 127 14.43 -15.19 -13.08
N LYS A 128 14.41 -16.29 -13.83
CA LYS A 128 14.05 -17.62 -13.29
C LYS A 128 14.94 -18.11 -12.15
N ILE A 129 16.16 -17.57 -12.06
CA ILE A 129 17.10 -17.87 -10.97
C ILE A 129 16.70 -17.22 -9.64
N TRP A 130 15.80 -16.24 -9.65
CA TRP A 130 15.32 -15.59 -8.44
C TRP A 130 14.13 -16.36 -7.88
N LYS A 131 14.33 -17.01 -6.76
CA LYS A 131 13.24 -17.69 -6.07
C LYS A 131 12.35 -16.69 -5.36
N TRP A 132 11.05 -16.83 -5.52
CA TRP A 132 10.10 -15.91 -4.89
C TRP A 132 10.25 -15.82 -3.37
N SER A 133 10.52 -16.96 -2.71
CA SER A 133 10.79 -17.00 -1.27
C SER A 133 12.00 -16.15 -0.85
N GLU A 134 13.04 -16.09 -1.70
CA GLU A 134 14.23 -15.27 -1.46
C GLU A 134 13.91 -13.78 -1.62
N ILE A 135 13.15 -13.40 -2.67
CA ILE A 135 12.67 -12.03 -2.87
C ILE A 135 11.86 -11.55 -1.66
N ARG A 136 10.93 -12.40 -1.18
CA ARG A 136 10.07 -12.10 -0.02
C ARG A 136 10.87 -11.97 1.28
N ALA A 137 11.92 -12.73 1.47
CA ALA A 137 12.73 -12.71 2.68
C ALA A 137 13.77 -11.58 2.72
N GLU A 138 14.14 -11.03 1.55
CA GLU A 138 15.21 -10.03 1.43
C GLU A 138 14.76 -8.68 2.00
N ARG A 139 15.47 -8.19 3.02
CA ARG A 139 15.17 -6.91 3.70
C ARG A 139 15.41 -5.69 2.81
N LYS A 140 16.33 -5.81 1.84
CA LYS A 140 16.67 -4.77 0.87
C LYS A 140 16.23 -5.20 -0.54
N SER A 141 15.00 -5.68 -0.66
CA SER A 141 14.44 -6.21 -1.92
C SER A 141 14.47 -5.16 -3.04
N LYS A 142 14.36 -3.89 -2.72
CA LYS A 142 14.53 -2.77 -3.64
C LYS A 142 15.88 -2.82 -4.34
N THR A 143 16.99 -2.88 -3.60
CA THR A 143 18.33 -2.86 -4.19
C THR A 143 18.76 -4.22 -4.72
N SER A 144 18.36 -5.30 -4.04
CA SER A 144 18.78 -6.65 -4.40
C SER A 144 18.05 -7.19 -5.64
N TYR A 145 16.81 -6.79 -5.86
CA TYR A 145 15.95 -7.33 -6.91
C TYR A 145 15.31 -6.25 -7.77
N PHE A 146 14.57 -5.30 -7.19
CA PHE A 146 13.79 -4.36 -7.98
C PHE A 146 14.66 -3.49 -8.89
N MET A 147 15.70 -2.85 -8.36
CA MET A 147 16.60 -2.00 -9.15
C MET A 147 17.30 -2.80 -10.26
N ARG A 148 17.73 -4.02 -9.98
CA ARG A 148 18.32 -4.90 -11.00
C ARG A 148 17.33 -5.28 -12.09
N PHE A 149 16.07 -5.52 -11.71
CA PHE A 149 15.01 -5.80 -12.68
C PHE A 149 14.69 -4.58 -13.54
N ALA A 150 14.61 -3.39 -12.93
CA ALA A 150 14.43 -2.14 -13.64
C ALA A 150 15.60 -1.84 -14.60
N GLU A 151 16.83 -2.13 -14.20
CA GLU A 151 18.02 -2.01 -15.05
C GLU A 151 17.95 -2.94 -16.27
N GLN A 152 17.64 -4.22 -16.08
CA GLN A 152 17.44 -5.18 -17.17
C GLN A 152 16.36 -4.76 -18.16
N ARG A 153 15.38 -3.97 -17.71
CA ARG A 153 14.30 -3.39 -18.50
C ARG A 153 14.63 -2.00 -19.06
N SER A 154 15.86 -1.49 -18.83
CA SER A 154 16.30 -0.14 -19.23
C SER A 154 15.41 0.97 -18.67
N LEU A 155 14.93 0.83 -17.42
CA LEU A 155 13.98 1.73 -16.79
C LEU A 155 14.59 2.62 -15.69
N LEU A 156 15.89 2.51 -15.40
CA LEU A 156 16.53 3.29 -14.32
C LEU A 156 16.49 4.80 -14.57
N GLU A 157 16.59 5.22 -15.83
CA GLU A 157 16.52 6.62 -16.23
C GLU A 157 15.08 7.17 -16.34
N ALA A 158 14.09 6.28 -16.25
CA ALA A 158 12.69 6.68 -16.24
C ALA A 158 12.33 7.32 -14.88
N ARG A 159 11.25 8.12 -14.88
CA ARG A 159 10.74 8.77 -13.68
C ARG A 159 10.57 7.75 -12.53
N CYS A 160 11.02 8.12 -11.34
CA CYS A 160 11.02 7.25 -10.16
C CYS A 160 11.68 5.88 -10.44
N GLN A 161 12.70 5.84 -11.29
CA GLN A 161 13.44 4.63 -11.63
C GLN A 161 12.54 3.49 -12.14
N GLY A 162 11.56 3.85 -12.98
CA GLY A 162 10.64 2.89 -13.60
C GLY A 162 9.54 2.34 -12.70
N ARG A 163 9.47 2.77 -11.42
CA ARG A 163 8.46 2.26 -10.47
C ARG A 163 7.03 2.32 -11.01
N GLY A 164 6.64 3.46 -11.58
CA GLY A 164 5.30 3.62 -12.13
C GLY A 164 5.01 2.68 -13.30
N ILE A 165 5.96 2.54 -14.23
CA ILE A 165 5.81 1.68 -15.40
C ILE A 165 5.64 0.22 -14.97
N LEU A 166 6.51 -0.25 -14.06
CA LEU A 166 6.46 -1.62 -13.54
C LEU A 166 5.21 -1.87 -12.70
N ALA A 167 4.76 -0.89 -11.92
CA ALA A 167 3.56 -1.01 -11.11
C ALA A 167 2.27 -1.06 -11.96
N GLU A 168 2.18 -0.28 -13.03
CA GLU A 168 1.07 -0.36 -13.98
C GLU A 168 1.04 -1.72 -14.70
N GLU A 169 2.20 -2.27 -15.04
CA GLU A 169 2.31 -3.62 -15.58
C GLU A 169 1.85 -4.67 -14.54
N ALA A 170 2.36 -4.55 -13.32
CA ALA A 170 2.06 -5.46 -12.23
C ALA A 170 0.56 -5.45 -11.86
N ALA A 171 -0.05 -4.28 -11.82
CA ALA A 171 -1.47 -4.10 -11.48
C ALA A 171 -2.42 -4.86 -12.43
N LYS A 172 -2.03 -5.03 -13.70
CA LYS A 172 -2.81 -5.84 -14.65
C LYS A 172 -2.87 -7.33 -14.26
N ARG A 173 -1.97 -7.77 -13.38
CA ARG A 173 -1.90 -9.14 -12.86
C ARG A 173 -2.13 -9.15 -11.34
N TYR A 174 -3.08 -8.36 -10.91
CA TYR A 174 -3.37 -8.19 -9.49
C TYR A 174 -3.63 -9.52 -8.75
N ASP A 175 -4.30 -10.47 -9.40
CA ASP A 175 -4.52 -11.80 -8.81
C ASP A 175 -3.21 -12.52 -8.49
N ARG A 176 -2.17 -12.34 -9.30
CA ARG A 176 -0.84 -12.89 -9.02
C ARG A 176 -0.19 -12.18 -7.83
N ILE A 177 -0.32 -10.84 -7.73
CA ILE A 177 0.18 -10.09 -6.57
C ILE A 177 -0.48 -10.65 -5.30
N ARG A 178 -1.80 -10.78 -5.31
CA ARG A 178 -2.57 -11.32 -4.19
C ARG A 178 -2.11 -12.72 -3.78
N GLN A 179 -1.89 -13.62 -4.75
CA GLN A 179 -1.44 -15.00 -4.48
C GLN A 179 -0.02 -15.07 -3.92
N LEU A 180 0.88 -14.23 -4.42
CA LEU A 180 2.29 -14.21 -4.02
C LEU A 180 2.56 -13.36 -2.76
N CYS A 181 1.61 -12.53 -2.34
CA CYS A 181 1.70 -11.67 -1.17
C CYS A 181 0.55 -11.95 -0.18
N PRO A 182 0.48 -13.18 0.40
CA PRO A 182 -0.65 -13.57 1.24
C PRO A 182 -0.70 -12.85 2.59
N GLU A 183 0.45 -12.53 3.18
CA GLU A 183 0.55 -11.94 4.53
C GLU A 183 0.17 -10.46 4.57
N ASP A 184 0.27 -9.78 3.43
CA ASP A 184 0.00 -8.36 3.26
C ASP A 184 -1.18 -8.12 2.29
N ILE A 185 -0.97 -8.17 0.96
CA ILE A 185 -2.01 -7.82 -0.03
C ILE A 185 -3.26 -8.68 0.08
N GLN A 186 -3.14 -10.01 0.20
CA GLN A 186 -4.33 -10.86 0.31
C GLN A 186 -5.09 -10.61 1.61
N LYS A 187 -4.36 -10.44 2.72
CA LYS A 187 -4.96 -10.12 4.01
C LYS A 187 -5.68 -8.77 3.98
N LEU A 188 -5.03 -7.75 3.40
CA LEU A 188 -5.63 -6.42 3.25
C LEU A 188 -6.91 -6.48 2.39
N GLU A 189 -6.85 -7.16 1.25
CA GLU A 189 -8.03 -7.35 0.39
C GLU A 189 -9.18 -8.01 1.14
N LYS A 190 -8.91 -9.07 1.90
CA LYS A 190 -9.92 -9.77 2.71
C LYS A 190 -10.58 -8.81 3.70
N ASN A 191 -9.79 -8.01 4.40
CA ASN A 191 -10.31 -7.04 5.38
C ASN A 191 -11.18 -5.97 4.71
N LEU A 192 -10.75 -5.48 3.55
CA LEU A 192 -11.50 -4.50 2.75
C LEU A 192 -12.83 -5.08 2.25
N ARG A 193 -12.85 -6.32 1.73
CA ARG A 193 -14.10 -7.01 1.33
C ARG A 193 -15.07 -7.10 2.50
N GLN A 194 -14.62 -7.59 3.65
CA GLN A 194 -15.44 -7.72 4.84
C GLN A 194 -16.02 -6.38 5.30
N TRP A 195 -15.26 -5.31 5.17
CA TRP A 195 -15.77 -3.98 5.49
C TRP A 195 -16.80 -3.51 4.46
N CYS A 196 -16.51 -3.69 3.16
CA CYS A 196 -17.45 -3.32 2.09
C CYS A 196 -18.78 -4.08 2.17
N ASP A 197 -18.74 -5.37 2.52
CA ASP A 197 -19.93 -6.22 2.66
C ASP A 197 -20.83 -5.77 3.81
N ARG A 198 -20.26 -5.15 4.85
CA ARG A 198 -21.03 -4.56 5.96
C ARG A 198 -21.71 -3.23 5.63
N LEU A 199 -21.35 -2.61 4.51
CA LEU A 199 -21.95 -1.35 4.08
C LEU A 199 -23.20 -1.56 3.21
N GLY A 200 -23.49 -2.79 2.79
CA GLY A 200 -24.63 -3.17 1.96
C GLY A 200 -24.22 -3.18 0.50
#